data_9bee6676f4e9e3d07dd71c8c703a1503
#
_entry.id   9bee6676f4e9e3d07dd71c8c703a1503
#
_cell.length_a   1.000
_cell.length_b   1.000
_cell.length_c   1.000
_cell.angle_alpha   90.00
_cell.angle_beta   90.00
_cell.angle_gamma   90.00
#
_symmetry.space_group_name_H-M   'P 1'
#
loop_
_entity.id
_entity.type
_entity.pdbx_description
1 polymer ?
#
loop_
_entity_poly.entity_id
_entity_poly.type
_entity_poly.pdbx_seq_one_letter_code
_entity_poly.pdbx_strand_id
1 'polypeptide(L)'
;MELTTIWFLLVAVLFTGYFILEGFDFGVGMLLPVLGRNDRERRVLINTIGPVWDGNEVWLITAGGAMFAAFPEWYATLFSGFYLPLLLILLALIARGVAFEYRHKRPEASWKRRWDTAIFVGSVVPAVLWGVAFANILRGVPLDAEHEYVGGLVDLLHPYALLGGATTAALFLTHGAVFIALKTVGEVRERAGALAVRLGVATAVLAVAFLAWTLTIRSSTAAVVFAVGAALALLGGLAAARVRREGWAFTGTAVAIGLAVATLFAALFPNVLPSTLDAAGTLTATNAASTPYTLKIMTWVAVVFTPIVLAYQGWTYWVFRKRIGVAHIPQH
;
A
#
# COMPACT_ATOMS: atom_id res chain seq x y z
N MET A 1 21.83 8.01 16.82
CA MET A 1 20.66 7.11 16.64
C MET A 1 21.22 5.71 16.48
N GLU A 2 20.67 4.73 17.17
CA GLU A 2 21.11 3.33 17.06
C GLU A 2 20.76 2.76 15.67
N LEU A 3 21.57 1.84 15.16
CA LEU A 3 21.33 1.22 13.83
C LEU A 3 19.97 0.49 13.77
N THR A 4 19.52 -0.10 14.86
CA THR A 4 18.21 -0.73 14.97
C THR A 4 17.06 0.25 14.72
N THR A 5 17.13 1.45 15.30
CA THR A 5 16.16 2.52 15.04
C THR A 5 16.20 3.01 13.60
N ILE A 6 17.39 3.15 13.02
CA ILE A 6 17.55 3.55 11.61
C ILE A 6 16.89 2.51 10.70
N TRP A 7 17.13 1.23 10.91
CA TRP A 7 16.54 0.16 10.10
C TRP A 7 15.04 0.03 10.30
N PHE A 8 14.51 0.25 11.52
CA PHE A 8 13.08 0.35 11.74
C PHE A 8 12.44 1.47 10.90
N LEU A 9 13.06 2.65 10.89
CA LEU A 9 12.60 3.77 10.07
C LEU A 9 12.72 3.49 8.56
N LEU A 10 13.78 2.81 8.13
CA LEU A 10 13.94 2.41 6.71
C LEU A 10 12.85 1.42 6.28
N VAL A 11 12.52 0.44 7.11
CA VAL A 11 11.38 -0.47 6.84
C VAL A 11 10.08 0.32 6.76
N ALA A 12 9.85 1.29 7.66
CA ALA A 12 8.69 2.19 7.59
C ALA A 12 8.64 2.99 6.29
N VAL A 13 9.77 3.53 5.83
CA VAL A 13 9.88 4.26 4.55
C VAL A 13 9.59 3.34 3.37
N LEU A 14 10.09 2.10 3.37
CA LEU A 14 9.85 1.14 2.31
C LEU A 14 8.36 0.77 2.21
N PHE A 15 7.69 0.49 3.33
CA PHE A 15 6.23 0.27 3.32
C PHE A 15 5.46 1.53 2.93
N THR A 16 5.93 2.72 3.33
CA THR A 16 5.33 4.00 2.89
C THR A 16 5.41 4.14 1.38
N GLY A 17 6.57 3.90 0.79
CA GLY A 17 6.75 3.90 -0.66
C GLY A 17 5.84 2.89 -1.35
N TYR A 18 5.78 1.67 -0.84
CA TYR A 18 4.89 0.63 -1.35
C TYR A 18 3.42 1.06 -1.34
N PHE A 19 2.90 1.55 -0.22
CA PHE A 19 1.50 1.96 -0.14
C PHE A 19 1.15 3.19 -0.97
N ILE A 20 2.09 4.11 -1.20
CA ILE A 20 1.88 5.24 -2.11
C ILE A 20 1.85 4.76 -3.56
N LEU A 21 2.83 3.98 -3.97
CA LEU A 21 3.03 3.60 -5.37
C LEU A 21 2.08 2.48 -5.79
N GLU A 22 2.08 1.39 -5.05
CA GLU A 22 1.19 0.26 -5.33
C GLU A 22 -0.27 0.57 -4.97
N GLY A 23 -0.50 1.51 -4.04
CA GLY A 23 -1.84 1.95 -3.66
C GLY A 23 -2.64 2.52 -4.83
N PHE A 24 -2.04 3.34 -5.71
CA PHE A 24 -2.76 3.77 -6.89
C PHE A 24 -2.89 2.67 -7.94
N ASP A 25 -1.94 1.74 -8.04
CA ASP A 25 -2.04 0.58 -8.94
C ASP A 25 -3.19 -0.34 -8.55
N PHE A 26 -3.34 -0.65 -7.25
CA PHE A 26 -4.53 -1.36 -6.74
C PHE A 26 -5.81 -0.58 -7.02
N GLY A 27 -5.79 0.73 -6.80
CA GLY A 27 -6.93 1.59 -7.08
C GLY A 27 -7.35 1.54 -8.54
N VAL A 28 -6.41 1.59 -9.48
CA VAL A 28 -6.69 1.44 -10.93
C VAL A 28 -7.28 0.07 -11.24
N GLY A 29 -6.70 -1.01 -10.69
CA GLY A 29 -7.20 -2.37 -10.88
C GLY A 29 -8.62 -2.57 -10.34
N MET A 30 -8.92 -2.05 -9.14
CA MET A 30 -10.26 -2.07 -8.56
C MET A 30 -11.28 -1.24 -9.35
N LEU A 31 -10.84 -0.14 -9.98
CA LEU A 31 -11.70 0.75 -10.76
C LEU A 31 -11.87 0.31 -12.22
N LEU A 32 -11.14 -0.71 -12.66
CA LEU A 32 -11.20 -1.20 -14.05
C LEU A 32 -12.62 -1.55 -14.52
N PRO A 33 -13.45 -2.32 -13.77
CA PRO A 33 -14.82 -2.63 -14.17
C PRO A 33 -15.78 -1.44 -14.04
N VAL A 34 -15.46 -0.45 -13.21
CA VAL A 34 -16.33 0.70 -12.92
C VAL A 34 -16.13 1.83 -13.95
N LEU A 35 -14.89 2.16 -14.25
CA LEU A 35 -14.54 3.26 -15.15
C LEU A 35 -14.36 2.82 -16.60
N GLY A 36 -13.95 1.57 -16.85
CA GLY A 36 -13.73 1.02 -18.18
C GLY A 36 -15.02 0.46 -18.80
N ARG A 37 -15.80 1.31 -19.51
CA ARG A 37 -17.08 0.94 -20.12
C ARG A 37 -16.96 0.01 -21.34
N ASN A 38 -15.83 0.08 -22.02
CA ASN A 38 -15.51 -0.74 -23.19
C ASN A 38 -14.04 -1.17 -23.16
N ASP A 39 -13.63 -2.06 -24.10
CA ASP A 39 -12.29 -2.60 -24.12
C ASP A 39 -11.20 -1.52 -24.30
N ARG A 40 -11.46 -0.49 -25.13
CA ARG A 40 -10.47 0.59 -25.34
C ARG A 40 -10.25 1.42 -24.09
N GLU A 41 -11.30 1.75 -23.36
CA GLU A 41 -11.19 2.46 -22.08
C GLU A 41 -10.46 1.60 -21.03
N ARG A 42 -10.74 0.28 -20.95
CA ARG A 42 -10.01 -0.63 -20.06
C ARG A 42 -8.53 -0.68 -20.39
N ARG A 43 -8.18 -0.71 -21.68
CA ARG A 43 -6.78 -0.60 -22.12
C ARG A 43 -6.14 0.73 -21.74
N VAL A 44 -6.87 1.85 -21.82
CA VAL A 44 -6.38 3.13 -21.31
C VAL A 44 -6.07 3.03 -19.82
N LEU A 45 -6.98 2.50 -19.00
CA LEU A 45 -6.77 2.36 -17.56
C LEU A 45 -5.54 1.50 -17.24
N ILE A 46 -5.42 0.33 -17.85
CA ILE A 46 -4.27 -0.57 -17.65
C ILE A 46 -2.97 0.12 -18.10
N ASN A 47 -2.97 0.84 -19.23
CA ASN A 47 -1.80 1.53 -19.72
C ASN A 47 -1.37 2.74 -18.86
N THR A 48 -2.22 3.24 -17.95
CA THR A 48 -1.79 4.27 -16.98
C THR A 48 -0.74 3.74 -16.01
N ILE A 49 -0.82 2.47 -15.66
CA ILE A 49 0.06 1.80 -14.70
C ILE A 49 1.06 0.86 -15.38
N GLY A 50 0.78 0.44 -16.62
CA GLY A 50 1.60 -0.53 -17.37
C GLY A 50 3.11 -0.29 -17.33
N PRO A 51 3.61 0.95 -17.45
CA PRO A 51 5.06 1.23 -17.42
C PRO A 51 5.69 1.22 -16.02
N VAL A 52 4.92 1.12 -14.94
CA VAL A 52 5.42 1.39 -13.56
C VAL A 52 5.04 0.32 -12.53
N TRP A 53 4.00 -0.49 -12.77
CA TRP A 53 3.44 -1.41 -11.77
C TRP A 53 4.45 -2.43 -11.23
N ASP A 54 5.30 -3.00 -12.06
CA ASP A 54 6.31 -3.97 -11.66
C ASP A 54 7.40 -3.32 -10.78
N GLY A 55 7.82 -2.11 -11.12
CA GLY A 55 8.74 -1.31 -10.31
C GLY A 55 8.13 -0.89 -8.97
N ASN A 56 6.81 -0.71 -8.90
CA ASN A 56 6.10 -0.39 -7.66
C ASN A 56 6.01 -1.62 -6.73
N GLU A 57 5.78 -2.82 -7.28
CA GLU A 57 5.76 -4.07 -6.50
C GLU A 57 7.13 -4.39 -5.86
N VAL A 58 8.24 -3.97 -6.46
CA VAL A 58 9.58 -4.18 -5.92
C VAL A 58 9.75 -3.55 -4.53
N TRP A 59 9.01 -2.48 -4.20
CA TRP A 59 9.07 -1.89 -2.86
C TRP A 59 8.65 -2.86 -1.76
N LEU A 60 7.66 -3.72 -2.03
CA LEU A 60 7.25 -4.77 -1.09
C LEU A 60 8.34 -5.82 -0.90
N ILE A 61 8.94 -6.28 -2.00
CA ILE A 61 10.03 -7.26 -1.96
C ILE A 61 11.21 -6.68 -1.19
N THR A 62 11.53 -5.42 -1.43
CA THR A 62 12.61 -4.71 -0.74
C THR A 62 12.29 -4.52 0.76
N ALA A 63 11.04 -4.19 1.12
CA ALA A 63 10.61 -4.07 2.51
C ALA A 63 10.72 -5.41 3.25
N GLY A 64 10.22 -6.50 2.64
CA GLY A 64 10.35 -7.85 3.19
C GLY A 64 11.79 -8.31 3.31
N GLY A 65 12.62 -8.07 2.30
CA GLY A 65 14.05 -8.39 2.33
C GLY A 65 14.83 -7.58 3.37
N ALA A 66 14.52 -6.28 3.52
CA ALA A 66 15.10 -5.44 4.55
C ALA A 66 14.68 -5.90 5.96
N MET A 67 13.41 -6.25 6.13
CA MET A 67 12.90 -6.80 7.39
C MET A 67 13.55 -8.16 7.72
N PHE A 68 13.65 -9.07 6.75
CA PHE A 68 14.34 -10.36 6.92
C PHE A 68 15.78 -10.20 7.38
N ALA A 69 16.52 -9.29 6.78
CA ALA A 69 17.94 -9.12 7.08
C ALA A 69 18.21 -8.27 8.34
N ALA A 70 17.38 -7.23 8.60
CA ALA A 70 17.57 -6.34 9.75
C ALA A 70 16.86 -6.84 11.03
N PHE A 71 15.72 -7.51 10.87
CA PHE A 71 14.87 -7.98 11.98
C PHE A 71 14.38 -9.41 11.72
N PRO A 72 15.29 -10.43 11.72
CA PRO A 72 14.94 -11.80 11.36
C PRO A 72 13.82 -12.38 12.22
N GLU A 73 13.80 -12.10 13.53
CA GLU A 73 12.74 -12.57 14.44
C GLU A 73 11.39 -11.96 14.08
N TRP A 74 11.34 -10.64 13.79
CA TRP A 74 10.10 -10.01 13.33
C TRP A 74 9.60 -10.62 12.02
N TYR A 75 10.51 -10.84 11.05
CA TYR A 75 10.17 -11.47 9.79
C TYR A 75 9.62 -12.89 10.00
N ALA A 76 10.33 -13.72 10.76
CA ALA A 76 9.95 -15.11 11.00
C ALA A 76 8.56 -15.22 11.66
N THR A 77 8.35 -14.51 12.77
CA THR A 77 7.09 -14.52 13.52
C THR A 77 5.93 -13.97 12.69
N LEU A 78 6.16 -12.87 11.95
CA LEU A 78 5.12 -12.29 11.09
C LEU A 78 4.73 -13.25 9.95
N PHE A 79 5.70 -13.83 9.25
CA PHE A 79 5.43 -14.73 8.13
C PHE A 79 4.86 -16.08 8.57
N SER A 80 5.21 -16.57 9.75
CA SER A 80 4.60 -17.74 10.37
C SER A 80 3.15 -17.46 10.79
N GLY A 81 2.93 -16.43 11.62
CA GLY A 81 1.61 -16.12 12.16
C GLY A 81 0.60 -15.59 11.15
N PHE A 82 1.06 -14.86 10.14
CA PHE A 82 0.22 -14.31 9.06
C PHE A 82 0.35 -15.09 7.76
N TYR A 83 0.77 -16.37 7.82
CA TYR A 83 1.05 -17.19 6.64
C TYR A 83 -0.09 -17.18 5.62
N LEU A 84 -1.32 -17.47 6.05
CA LEU A 84 -2.48 -17.53 5.12
C LEU A 84 -2.83 -16.16 4.52
N PRO A 85 -2.97 -15.06 5.27
CA PRO A 85 -3.16 -13.73 4.68
C PRO A 85 -2.06 -13.32 3.71
N LEU A 86 -0.79 -13.54 4.06
CA LEU A 86 0.34 -13.19 3.19
C LEU A 86 0.39 -14.07 1.94
N LEU A 87 0.07 -15.36 2.05
CA LEU A 87 -0.07 -16.26 0.90
C LEU A 87 -1.18 -15.79 -0.04
N LEU A 88 -2.34 -15.37 0.49
CA LEU A 88 -3.44 -14.84 -0.33
C LEU A 88 -3.04 -13.55 -1.04
N ILE A 89 -2.32 -12.64 -0.36
CA ILE A 89 -1.75 -11.45 -1.00
C ILE A 89 -0.83 -11.84 -2.14
N LEU A 90 0.12 -12.75 -1.91
CA LEU A 90 1.08 -13.21 -2.92
C LEU A 90 0.38 -13.83 -4.14
N LEU A 91 -0.58 -14.73 -3.93
CA LEU A 91 -1.35 -15.35 -5.02
C LEU A 91 -2.15 -14.31 -5.80
N ALA A 92 -2.72 -13.30 -5.13
CA ALA A 92 -3.43 -12.21 -5.76
C ALA A 92 -2.52 -11.35 -6.63
N LEU A 93 -1.32 -11.00 -6.14
CA LEU A 93 -0.30 -10.25 -6.88
C LEU A 93 0.19 -11.04 -8.10
N ILE A 94 0.47 -12.34 -7.97
CA ILE A 94 0.85 -13.22 -9.09
C ILE A 94 -0.26 -13.24 -10.15
N ALA A 95 -1.52 -13.47 -9.75
CA ALA A 95 -2.65 -13.49 -10.67
C ALA A 95 -2.82 -12.16 -11.41
N ARG A 96 -2.63 -11.03 -10.70
CA ARG A 96 -2.68 -9.68 -11.27
C ARG A 96 -1.55 -9.43 -12.27
N GLY A 97 -0.32 -9.73 -11.90
CA GLY A 97 0.86 -9.55 -12.77
C GLY A 97 0.74 -10.38 -14.05
N VAL A 98 0.35 -11.65 -13.94
CA VAL A 98 0.07 -12.50 -15.10
C VAL A 98 -1.06 -11.91 -15.96
N ALA A 99 -2.10 -11.34 -15.34
CA ALA A 99 -3.24 -10.79 -16.07
C ALA A 99 -2.86 -9.60 -16.94
N PHE A 100 -1.95 -8.72 -16.51
CA PHE A 100 -1.47 -7.60 -17.34
C PHE A 100 -0.83 -8.08 -18.62
N GLU A 101 -0.05 -9.16 -18.58
CA GLU A 101 0.65 -9.71 -19.73
C GLU A 101 -0.24 -10.57 -20.64
N TYR A 102 -1.18 -11.33 -20.07
CA TYR A 102 -1.95 -12.30 -20.84
C TYR A 102 -3.28 -11.76 -21.37
N ARG A 103 -3.82 -10.68 -20.84
CA ARG A 103 -5.09 -10.09 -21.25
C ARG A 103 -5.18 -9.80 -22.76
N HIS A 104 -4.09 -9.34 -23.34
CA HIS A 104 -4.05 -8.93 -24.75
C HIS A 104 -3.68 -10.05 -25.74
N LYS A 105 -3.32 -11.27 -25.22
CA LYS A 105 -2.88 -12.38 -26.07
C LYS A 105 -3.99 -12.99 -26.94
N ARG A 106 -5.24 -12.73 -26.58
CA ARG A 106 -6.40 -13.23 -27.33
C ARG A 106 -7.45 -12.15 -27.54
N PRO A 107 -8.16 -12.13 -28.71
CA PRO A 107 -9.16 -11.12 -29.03
C PRO A 107 -10.51 -11.35 -28.35
N GLU A 108 -10.81 -12.60 -27.90
CA GLU A 108 -12.12 -13.00 -27.41
C GLU A 108 -12.52 -12.20 -26.15
N ALA A 109 -13.75 -11.69 -26.15
CA ALA A 109 -14.30 -10.91 -25.04
C ALA A 109 -14.38 -11.71 -23.72
N SER A 110 -14.60 -13.03 -23.78
CA SER A 110 -14.62 -13.90 -22.61
C SER A 110 -13.22 -14.03 -21.98
N TRP A 111 -12.17 -14.13 -22.80
CA TRP A 111 -10.80 -14.15 -22.35
C TRP A 111 -10.41 -12.84 -21.62
N LYS A 112 -10.68 -11.70 -22.26
CA LYS A 112 -10.42 -10.41 -21.67
C LYS A 112 -11.17 -10.19 -20.35
N ARG A 113 -12.44 -10.60 -20.26
CA ARG A 113 -13.21 -10.49 -19.01
C ARG A 113 -12.63 -11.32 -17.86
N ARG A 114 -12.14 -12.54 -18.13
CA ARG A 114 -11.49 -13.36 -17.09
C ARG A 114 -10.26 -12.66 -16.51
N TRP A 115 -9.42 -12.09 -17.38
CA TRP A 115 -8.24 -11.34 -16.94
C TRP A 115 -8.59 -10.02 -16.28
N ASP A 116 -9.62 -9.31 -16.73
CA ASP A 116 -10.14 -8.12 -16.03
C ASP A 116 -10.61 -8.47 -14.61
N THR A 117 -11.25 -9.63 -14.42
CA THR A 117 -11.62 -10.13 -13.10
C THR A 117 -10.38 -10.47 -12.25
N ALA A 118 -9.35 -11.09 -12.85
CA ALA A 118 -8.10 -11.37 -12.16
C ALA A 118 -7.39 -10.08 -11.71
N ILE A 119 -7.35 -9.04 -12.55
CA ILE A 119 -6.83 -7.71 -12.17
C ILE A 119 -7.63 -7.13 -11.01
N PHE A 120 -8.96 -7.18 -11.08
CA PHE A 120 -9.83 -6.65 -10.04
C PHE A 120 -9.62 -7.36 -8.69
N VAL A 121 -9.74 -8.69 -8.68
CA VAL A 121 -9.57 -9.52 -7.46
C VAL A 121 -8.14 -9.40 -6.94
N GLY A 122 -7.14 -9.46 -7.85
CA GLY A 122 -5.73 -9.29 -7.53
C GLY A 122 -5.36 -7.91 -6.98
N SER A 123 -6.26 -6.93 -7.12
CA SER A 123 -6.12 -5.60 -6.52
C SER A 123 -6.91 -5.43 -5.23
N VAL A 124 -8.13 -5.98 -5.13
CA VAL A 124 -8.98 -5.92 -3.93
C VAL A 124 -8.35 -6.69 -2.76
N VAL A 125 -7.88 -7.91 -3.03
CA VAL A 125 -7.35 -8.80 -1.98
C VAL A 125 -6.19 -8.15 -1.24
N PRO A 126 -5.09 -7.70 -1.88
CA PRO A 126 -4.01 -7.04 -1.17
C PRO A 126 -4.44 -5.70 -0.57
N ALA A 127 -5.31 -4.90 -1.24
CA ALA A 127 -5.79 -3.63 -0.71
C ALA A 127 -6.52 -3.78 0.64
N VAL A 128 -7.28 -4.87 0.83
CA VAL A 128 -7.96 -5.16 2.10
C VAL A 128 -7.00 -5.82 3.09
N LEU A 129 -6.28 -6.87 2.67
CA LEU A 129 -5.49 -7.69 3.60
C LEU A 129 -4.29 -6.94 4.18
N TRP A 130 -3.69 -5.99 3.46
CA TRP A 130 -2.66 -5.13 4.04
C TRP A 130 -3.19 -4.28 5.20
N GLY A 131 -4.38 -3.72 5.08
CA GLY A 131 -5.00 -2.97 6.17
C GLY A 131 -5.33 -3.85 7.37
N VAL A 132 -5.83 -5.07 7.13
CA VAL A 132 -6.05 -6.07 8.17
C VAL A 132 -4.73 -6.43 8.86
N ALA A 133 -3.67 -6.69 8.09
CA ALA A 133 -2.37 -7.08 8.63
C ALA A 133 -1.75 -5.97 9.50
N PHE A 134 -1.69 -4.73 9.00
CA PHE A 134 -1.11 -3.61 9.77
C PHE A 134 -1.93 -3.26 11.02
N ALA A 135 -3.26 -3.38 10.96
CA ALA A 135 -4.10 -3.21 12.15
C ALA A 135 -3.80 -4.28 13.23
N ASN A 136 -3.59 -5.53 12.82
CA ASN A 136 -3.19 -6.59 13.74
C ASN A 136 -1.79 -6.37 14.32
N ILE A 137 -0.81 -5.99 13.49
CA ILE A 137 0.55 -5.66 13.95
C ILE A 137 0.50 -4.56 15.01
N LEU A 138 -0.29 -3.51 14.77
CA LEU A 138 -0.38 -2.38 15.69
C LEU A 138 -1.09 -2.72 16.99
N ARG A 139 -2.22 -3.43 16.91
CA ARG A 139 -2.94 -3.88 18.10
C ARG A 139 -2.11 -4.86 18.93
N GLY A 140 -1.32 -5.69 18.25
CA GLY A 140 -0.65 -6.87 18.79
C GLY A 140 -1.47 -8.13 18.55
N VAL A 141 -0.78 -9.26 18.62
CA VAL A 141 -1.32 -10.59 18.37
C VAL A 141 -0.88 -11.55 19.51
N PRO A 142 -1.58 -12.67 19.75
CA PRO A 142 -1.20 -13.61 20.81
C PRO A 142 0.11 -14.32 20.44
N LEU A 143 1.22 -13.83 20.98
CA LEU A 143 2.54 -14.45 20.90
C LEU A 143 2.90 -15.03 22.26
N ASP A 144 3.41 -16.26 22.27
CA ASP A 144 3.99 -16.88 23.46
C ASP A 144 5.41 -16.36 23.77
N ALA A 145 6.05 -16.94 24.79
CA ALA A 145 7.38 -16.53 25.23
C ALA A 145 8.49 -16.84 24.20
N GLU A 146 8.25 -17.78 23.30
CA GLU A 146 9.10 -18.19 22.20
C GLU A 146 8.85 -17.36 20.92
N HIS A 147 8.02 -16.31 21.01
CA HIS A 147 7.58 -15.44 19.92
C HIS A 147 6.75 -16.13 18.83
N GLU A 148 6.17 -17.31 19.13
CA GLU A 148 5.32 -18.02 18.19
C GLU A 148 3.86 -17.51 18.29
N TYR A 149 3.22 -17.39 17.11
CA TYR A 149 1.81 -17.02 17.04
C TYR A 149 0.93 -18.21 17.41
N VAL A 150 0.19 -18.10 18.50
CA VAL A 150 -0.68 -19.16 19.03
C VAL A 150 -2.18 -18.90 18.78
N GLY A 151 -2.52 -17.87 18.04
CA GLY A 151 -3.89 -17.55 17.63
C GLY A 151 -4.35 -18.29 16.36
N GLY A 152 -5.64 -18.13 16.04
CA GLY A 152 -6.24 -18.65 14.81
C GLY A 152 -6.41 -17.56 13.73
N LEU A 153 -6.73 -17.99 12.50
CA LEU A 153 -6.99 -17.06 11.38
C LEU A 153 -8.15 -16.09 11.69
N VAL A 154 -9.18 -16.58 12.40
CA VAL A 154 -10.37 -15.78 12.75
C VAL A 154 -10.02 -14.65 13.72
N ASP A 155 -9.03 -14.87 14.59
CA ASP A 155 -8.57 -13.88 15.57
C ASP A 155 -7.98 -12.62 14.91
N LEU A 156 -7.51 -12.76 13.66
CA LEU A 156 -7.02 -11.64 12.85
C LEU A 156 -8.16 -10.80 12.24
N LEU A 157 -9.41 -11.26 12.27
CA LEU A 157 -10.58 -10.62 11.64
C LEU A 157 -11.47 -9.86 12.66
N HIS A 158 -10.88 -9.26 13.67
CA HIS A 158 -11.61 -8.44 14.63
C HIS A 158 -12.03 -7.07 14.06
N PRO A 159 -13.00 -6.35 14.65
CA PRO A 159 -13.58 -5.12 14.07
C PRO A 159 -12.56 -4.03 13.72
N TYR A 160 -11.53 -3.83 14.53
CA TYR A 160 -10.49 -2.85 14.22
C TYR A 160 -9.66 -3.27 12.99
N ALA A 161 -9.35 -4.55 12.83
CA ALA A 161 -8.64 -5.05 11.66
C ALA A 161 -9.49 -4.92 10.39
N LEU A 162 -10.78 -5.23 10.47
CA LEU A 162 -11.72 -5.05 9.35
C LEU A 162 -11.87 -3.57 8.97
N LEU A 163 -11.91 -2.67 9.96
CA LEU A 163 -11.88 -1.23 9.70
C LEU A 163 -10.57 -0.81 8.99
N GLY A 164 -9.42 -1.35 9.41
CA GLY A 164 -8.13 -1.16 8.73
C GLY A 164 -8.19 -1.59 7.27
N GLY A 165 -8.71 -2.79 6.99
CA GLY A 165 -8.89 -3.30 5.63
C GLY A 165 -9.83 -2.43 4.78
N ALA A 166 -10.97 -2.01 5.34
CA ALA A 166 -11.89 -1.11 4.66
C ALA A 166 -11.26 0.26 4.37
N THR A 167 -10.47 0.77 5.32
CA THR A 167 -9.77 2.07 5.19
C THR A 167 -8.72 2.03 4.08
N THR A 168 -7.87 1.01 4.04
CA THR A 168 -6.84 0.91 2.99
C THR A 168 -7.47 0.70 1.61
N ALA A 169 -8.48 -0.15 1.49
CA ALA A 169 -9.20 -0.34 0.23
C ALA A 169 -9.85 0.97 -0.26
N ALA A 170 -10.54 1.72 0.60
CA ALA A 170 -11.15 2.99 0.26
C ALA A 170 -10.10 4.06 -0.11
N LEU A 171 -8.99 4.10 0.62
CA LEU A 171 -7.89 5.02 0.38
C LEU A 171 -7.21 4.76 -0.96
N PHE A 172 -6.94 3.49 -1.30
CA PHE A 172 -6.36 3.11 -2.58
C PHE A 172 -7.33 3.32 -3.75
N LEU A 173 -8.63 3.07 -3.56
CA LEU A 173 -9.67 3.41 -4.55
C LEU A 173 -9.66 4.92 -4.85
N THR A 174 -9.62 5.75 -3.82
CA THR A 174 -9.61 7.21 -3.97
C THR A 174 -8.31 7.67 -4.64
N HIS A 175 -7.17 7.14 -4.19
CA HIS A 175 -5.84 7.46 -4.75
C HIS A 175 -5.72 7.04 -6.22
N GLY A 176 -6.20 5.84 -6.57
CA GLY A 176 -6.28 5.37 -7.95
C GLY A 176 -7.21 6.18 -8.83
N ALA A 177 -8.37 6.62 -8.32
CA ALA A 177 -9.28 7.49 -9.07
C ALA A 177 -8.63 8.86 -9.36
N VAL A 178 -7.91 9.43 -8.39
CA VAL A 178 -7.12 10.66 -8.57
C VAL A 178 -6.00 10.44 -9.59
N PHE A 179 -5.29 9.31 -9.51
CA PHE A 179 -4.23 8.97 -10.46
C PHE A 179 -4.76 8.80 -11.89
N ILE A 180 -5.88 8.10 -12.08
CA ILE A 180 -6.54 7.99 -13.39
C ILE A 180 -6.90 9.37 -13.93
N ALA A 181 -7.49 10.25 -13.11
CA ALA A 181 -7.80 11.60 -13.53
C ALA A 181 -6.54 12.41 -13.93
N LEU A 182 -5.43 12.21 -13.21
CA LEU A 182 -4.13 12.84 -13.51
C LEU A 182 -3.54 12.33 -14.82
N LYS A 183 -3.68 11.03 -15.12
CA LYS A 183 -2.98 10.34 -16.24
C LYS A 183 -3.80 10.22 -17.51
N THR A 184 -5.08 10.60 -17.49
CA THR A 184 -5.96 10.42 -18.66
C THR A 184 -6.50 11.75 -19.19
N VAL A 185 -7.15 11.69 -20.36
CA VAL A 185 -7.87 12.79 -20.99
C VAL A 185 -9.30 12.36 -21.34
N GLY A 186 -10.18 13.33 -21.67
CA GLY A 186 -11.56 13.09 -22.12
C GLY A 186 -12.46 12.54 -21.03
N GLU A 187 -13.46 11.73 -21.40
CA GLU A 187 -14.50 11.24 -20.51
C GLU A 187 -13.98 10.37 -19.35
N VAL A 188 -12.93 9.58 -19.58
CA VAL A 188 -12.32 8.76 -18.53
C VAL A 188 -11.81 9.65 -17.39
N ARG A 189 -11.11 10.75 -17.72
CA ARG A 189 -10.63 11.75 -16.76
C ARG A 189 -11.78 12.36 -15.95
N GLU A 190 -12.86 12.76 -16.63
CA GLU A 190 -14.00 13.42 -15.97
C GLU A 190 -14.70 12.48 -14.99
N ARG A 191 -14.96 11.24 -15.42
CA ARG A 191 -15.57 10.21 -14.57
C ARG A 191 -14.70 9.86 -13.37
N ALA A 192 -13.39 9.70 -13.59
CA ALA A 192 -12.44 9.40 -12.53
C ALA A 192 -12.37 10.54 -11.50
N GLY A 193 -12.29 11.81 -11.95
CA GLY A 193 -12.27 12.96 -11.07
C GLY A 193 -13.57 13.11 -10.23
N ALA A 194 -14.73 12.89 -10.85
CA ALA A 194 -16.01 12.92 -10.13
C ALA A 194 -16.11 11.78 -9.10
N LEU A 195 -15.61 10.59 -9.45
CA LEU A 195 -15.61 9.44 -8.57
C LEU A 195 -14.62 9.62 -7.40
N ALA A 196 -13.44 10.19 -7.64
CA ALA A 196 -12.45 10.51 -6.61
C ALA A 196 -13.03 11.36 -5.49
N VAL A 197 -13.81 12.40 -5.82
CA VAL A 197 -14.44 13.25 -4.82
C VAL A 197 -15.49 12.48 -4.00
N ARG A 198 -16.29 11.62 -4.65
CA ARG A 198 -17.33 10.83 -3.96
C ARG A 198 -16.73 9.78 -3.03
N LEU A 199 -15.77 9.01 -3.53
CA LEU A 199 -15.03 8.01 -2.74
C LEU A 199 -14.26 8.67 -1.61
N GLY A 200 -13.67 9.85 -1.87
CA GLY A 200 -12.86 10.58 -0.91
C GLY A 200 -13.61 10.94 0.38
N VAL A 201 -14.91 11.23 0.29
CA VAL A 201 -15.72 11.49 1.50
C VAL A 201 -15.83 10.25 2.37
N ALA A 202 -16.14 9.09 1.79
CA ALA A 202 -16.18 7.83 2.52
C ALA A 202 -14.80 7.46 3.08
N THR A 203 -13.76 7.66 2.27
CA THR A 203 -12.36 7.43 2.69
C THR A 203 -11.99 8.30 3.88
N ALA A 204 -12.34 9.58 3.87
CA ALA A 204 -12.05 10.49 4.98
C ALA A 204 -12.72 10.02 6.29
N VAL A 205 -13.97 9.57 6.24
CA VAL A 205 -14.69 9.04 7.41
C VAL A 205 -14.00 7.78 7.93
N LEU A 206 -13.70 6.82 7.05
CA LEU A 206 -13.03 5.57 7.43
C LEU A 206 -11.61 5.82 7.98
N ALA A 207 -10.84 6.69 7.33
CA ALA A 207 -9.48 7.02 7.75
C ALA A 207 -9.45 7.72 9.12
N VAL A 208 -10.34 8.68 9.35
CA VAL A 208 -10.46 9.34 10.66
C VAL A 208 -10.87 8.33 11.73
N ALA A 209 -11.87 7.48 11.46
CA ALA A 209 -12.31 6.45 12.41
C ALA A 209 -11.17 5.47 12.72
N PHE A 210 -10.44 5.00 11.72
CA PHE A 210 -9.33 4.06 11.90
C PHE A 210 -8.17 4.69 12.68
N LEU A 211 -7.72 5.89 12.29
CA LEU A 211 -6.61 6.58 12.97
C LEU A 211 -6.99 6.99 14.40
N ALA A 212 -8.22 7.46 14.63
CA ALA A 212 -8.70 7.76 15.96
C ALA A 212 -8.70 6.51 16.86
N TRP A 213 -9.21 5.38 16.35
CA TRP A 213 -9.16 4.10 17.09
C TRP A 213 -7.72 3.64 17.30
N THR A 214 -6.85 3.76 16.30
CA THR A 214 -5.42 3.48 16.43
C THR A 214 -4.80 4.21 17.62
N LEU A 215 -5.06 5.52 17.74
CA LEU A 215 -4.52 6.36 18.82
C LEU A 215 -5.08 6.01 20.21
N THR A 216 -6.23 5.34 20.30
CA THR A 216 -6.72 4.78 21.58
C THR A 216 -6.02 3.49 21.99
N ILE A 217 -5.51 2.72 21.03
CA ILE A 217 -4.77 1.48 21.28
C ILE A 217 -3.31 1.79 21.65
N ARG A 218 -2.66 2.60 20.82
CA ARG A 218 -1.28 3.05 21.00
C ARG A 218 -1.12 4.48 20.54
N SER A 219 -0.53 5.32 21.37
CA SER A 219 -0.35 6.73 21.08
C SER A 219 1.06 7.19 21.43
N SER A 220 1.57 8.10 20.61
CA SER A 220 2.75 8.93 20.88
C SER A 220 2.49 10.32 20.33
N THR A 221 3.22 11.34 20.81
CA THR A 221 3.10 12.71 20.27
C THR A 221 3.34 12.73 18.74
N ALA A 222 4.31 11.97 18.26
CA ALA A 222 4.59 11.86 16.82
C ALA A 222 3.42 11.22 16.07
N ALA A 223 2.82 10.14 16.60
CA ALA A 223 1.67 9.51 15.98
C ALA A 223 0.47 10.44 15.87
N VAL A 224 0.19 11.24 16.91
CA VAL A 224 -0.89 12.24 16.87
C VAL A 224 -0.62 13.32 15.81
N VAL A 225 0.60 13.85 15.75
CA VAL A 225 0.99 14.85 14.74
C VAL A 225 0.84 14.29 13.32
N PHE A 226 1.31 13.08 13.08
CA PHE A 226 1.18 12.44 11.76
C PHE A 226 -0.27 12.12 11.41
N ALA A 227 -1.10 11.67 12.35
CA ALA A 227 -2.52 11.40 12.13
C ALA A 227 -3.28 12.67 11.73
N VAL A 228 -3.06 13.77 12.45
CA VAL A 228 -3.65 15.07 12.10
C VAL A 228 -3.15 15.53 10.73
N GLY A 229 -1.85 15.43 10.47
CA GLY A 229 -1.26 15.74 9.17
C GLY A 229 -1.86 14.90 8.03
N ALA A 230 -2.07 13.59 8.24
CA ALA A 230 -2.71 12.70 7.27
C ALA A 230 -4.14 13.14 6.94
N ALA A 231 -4.94 13.48 7.96
CA ALA A 231 -6.30 13.98 7.77
C ALA A 231 -6.32 15.31 6.98
N LEU A 232 -5.46 16.26 7.34
CA LEU A 232 -5.34 17.54 6.65
C LEU A 232 -4.88 17.37 5.19
N ALA A 233 -3.90 16.50 4.95
CA ALA A 233 -3.40 16.19 3.61
C ALA A 233 -4.49 15.55 2.73
N LEU A 234 -5.27 14.61 3.29
CA LEU A 234 -6.40 13.99 2.59
C LEU A 234 -7.46 15.05 2.23
N LEU A 235 -7.88 15.86 3.18
CA LEU A 235 -8.87 16.93 2.94
C LEU A 235 -8.37 17.94 1.90
N GLY A 236 -7.09 18.34 1.98
CA GLY A 236 -6.45 19.22 0.99
C GLY A 236 -6.40 18.60 -0.40
N GLY A 237 -6.07 17.29 -0.47
CA GLY A 237 -6.09 16.52 -1.72
C GLY A 237 -7.49 16.44 -2.33
N LEU A 238 -8.52 16.18 -1.51
CA LEU A 238 -9.93 16.15 -1.97
C LEU A 238 -10.43 17.54 -2.41
N ALA A 239 -10.05 18.59 -1.71
CA ALA A 239 -10.35 19.96 -2.13
C ALA A 239 -9.71 20.28 -3.48
N ALA A 240 -8.45 19.88 -3.70
CA ALA A 240 -7.78 20.02 -4.98
C ALA A 240 -8.45 19.18 -6.10
N ALA A 241 -8.91 17.96 -5.79
CA ALA A 241 -9.65 17.12 -6.73
C ALA A 241 -10.98 17.77 -7.14
N ARG A 242 -11.70 18.40 -6.19
CA ARG A 242 -12.96 19.09 -6.46
C ARG A 242 -12.80 20.27 -7.42
N VAL A 243 -11.66 20.98 -7.36
CA VAL A 243 -11.34 22.09 -8.29
C VAL A 243 -10.50 21.63 -9.49
N ARG A 244 -10.44 20.32 -9.76
CA ARG A 244 -9.77 19.70 -10.90
C ARG A 244 -8.26 19.99 -11.01
N ARG A 245 -7.60 20.19 -9.86
CA ARG A 245 -6.13 20.29 -9.75
C ARG A 245 -5.53 18.93 -9.44
N GLU A 246 -5.56 18.02 -10.42
CA GLU A 246 -5.24 16.60 -10.24
C GLU A 246 -3.83 16.35 -9.69
N GLY A 247 -2.84 17.16 -10.06
CA GLY A 247 -1.47 17.06 -9.53
C GLY A 247 -1.43 17.29 -8.02
N TRP A 248 -2.06 18.35 -7.53
CA TRP A 248 -2.18 18.64 -6.10
C TRP A 248 -3.05 17.62 -5.37
N ALA A 249 -4.10 17.12 -6.03
CA ALA A 249 -4.93 16.05 -5.49
C ALA A 249 -4.12 14.78 -5.27
N PHE A 250 -3.30 14.39 -6.25
CA PHE A 250 -2.42 13.23 -6.14
C PHE A 250 -1.36 13.42 -5.04
N THR A 251 -0.72 14.57 -4.99
CA THR A 251 0.24 14.89 -3.92
C THR A 251 -0.43 14.82 -2.55
N GLY A 252 -1.62 15.41 -2.40
CA GLY A 252 -2.38 15.39 -1.14
C GLY A 252 -2.73 13.98 -0.68
N THR A 253 -3.23 13.12 -1.59
CA THR A 253 -3.53 11.72 -1.25
C THR A 253 -2.27 10.88 -0.99
N ALA A 254 -1.16 11.11 -1.72
CA ALA A 254 0.11 10.47 -1.48
C ALA A 254 0.69 10.83 -0.09
N VAL A 255 0.68 12.12 0.26
CA VAL A 255 1.11 12.60 1.58
C VAL A 255 0.21 12.05 2.68
N ALA A 256 -1.11 11.97 2.44
CA ALA A 256 -2.05 11.38 3.40
C ALA A 256 -1.72 9.90 3.67
N ILE A 257 -1.45 9.11 2.62
CA ILE A 257 -1.01 7.71 2.77
C ILE A 257 0.31 7.65 3.57
N GLY A 258 1.29 8.44 3.18
CA GLY A 258 2.60 8.47 3.84
C GLY A 258 2.51 8.80 5.33
N LEU A 259 1.73 9.82 5.68
CA LEU A 259 1.52 10.22 7.06
C LEU A 259 0.65 9.22 7.85
N ALA A 260 -0.32 8.55 7.21
CA ALA A 260 -1.06 7.47 7.85
C ALA A 260 -0.15 6.28 8.19
N VAL A 261 0.72 5.87 7.28
CA VAL A 261 1.73 4.82 7.55
C VAL A 261 2.69 5.28 8.65
N ALA A 262 3.18 6.52 8.57
CA ALA A 262 4.05 7.09 9.61
C ALA A 262 3.36 7.11 10.99
N THR A 263 2.04 7.35 11.04
CA THR A 263 1.25 7.25 12.28
C THR A 263 1.32 5.85 12.88
N LEU A 264 1.12 4.80 12.05
CA LEU A 264 1.15 3.42 12.51
C LEU A 264 2.53 3.04 13.06
N PHE A 265 3.61 3.36 12.34
CA PHE A 265 4.97 3.07 12.80
C PHE A 265 5.37 3.90 14.03
N ALA A 266 4.97 5.17 14.11
CA ALA A 266 5.24 6.02 15.28
C ALA A 266 4.44 5.60 16.52
N ALA A 267 3.25 5.03 16.35
CA ALA A 267 2.47 4.44 17.43
C ALA A 267 3.02 3.08 17.86
N LEU A 268 3.62 2.32 16.93
CA LEU A 268 4.17 0.99 17.19
C LEU A 268 5.52 1.05 17.95
N PHE A 269 6.39 2.01 17.58
CA PHE A 269 7.75 2.12 18.16
C PHE A 269 7.74 2.23 19.69
N PRO A 270 8.63 1.51 20.41
CA PRO A 270 9.77 0.72 19.93
C PRO A 270 9.43 -0.74 19.58
N ASN A 271 8.17 -1.16 19.68
CA ASN A 271 7.76 -2.49 19.33
C ASN A 271 7.75 -2.66 17.80
N VAL A 272 7.92 -3.90 17.35
CA VAL A 272 7.74 -4.29 15.94
C VAL A 272 6.56 -5.26 15.78
N LEU A 273 6.32 -6.11 16.80
CA LEU A 273 5.15 -6.99 16.89
C LEU A 273 4.82 -7.25 18.36
N PRO A 274 3.88 -6.49 18.95
CA PRO A 274 3.49 -6.66 20.35
C PRO A 274 2.72 -7.95 20.59
N SER A 275 2.98 -8.62 21.71
CA SER A 275 2.16 -9.72 22.20
C SER A 275 0.95 -9.20 23.00
N THR A 276 -0.20 -9.87 22.83
CA THR A 276 -1.41 -9.66 23.63
C THR A 276 -1.52 -10.62 24.82
N LEU A 277 -0.62 -11.62 24.92
CA LEU A 277 -0.59 -12.61 26.01
C LEU A 277 0.37 -12.19 27.12
N ASP A 278 1.64 -12.01 26.78
CA ASP A 278 2.70 -11.69 27.73
C ASP A 278 3.67 -10.67 27.13
N ALA A 279 4.20 -9.81 27.99
CA ALA A 279 5.24 -8.85 27.60
C ALA A 279 6.52 -9.56 27.09
N ALA A 280 6.84 -10.75 27.60
CA ALA A 280 7.97 -11.55 27.15
C ALA A 280 7.88 -11.95 25.67
N GLY A 281 6.67 -12.20 25.15
CA GLY A 281 6.44 -12.52 23.74
C GLY A 281 6.50 -11.31 22.80
N THR A 282 6.65 -10.07 23.32
CA THR A 282 6.67 -8.86 22.51
C THR A 282 8.01 -8.70 21.79
N LEU A 283 7.93 -8.57 20.45
CA LEU A 283 9.08 -8.22 19.63
C LEU A 283 9.25 -6.70 19.55
N THR A 284 10.49 -6.26 19.75
CA THR A 284 10.92 -4.86 19.73
C THR A 284 11.99 -4.64 18.65
N ALA A 285 12.25 -3.41 18.29
CA ALA A 285 13.33 -3.04 17.38
C ALA A 285 14.72 -3.44 17.88
N THR A 286 14.86 -3.85 19.16
CA THR A 286 16.13 -4.26 19.76
C THR A 286 16.24 -5.78 19.82
N ASN A 287 15.23 -6.50 20.38
CA ASN A 287 15.31 -7.96 20.56
C ASN A 287 15.11 -8.74 19.24
N ALA A 288 14.38 -8.14 18.26
CA ALA A 288 14.17 -8.75 16.96
C ALA A 288 15.31 -8.48 15.96
N ALA A 289 16.29 -7.64 16.34
CA ALA A 289 17.32 -7.16 15.42
C ALA A 289 18.44 -8.18 15.16
N SER A 290 18.97 -8.13 13.94
CA SER A 290 20.21 -8.81 13.56
C SER A 290 21.43 -8.20 14.26
N THR A 291 22.59 -8.85 14.09
CA THR A 291 23.83 -8.37 14.73
C THR A 291 24.23 -6.96 14.26
N PRO A 292 24.94 -6.17 15.10
CA PRO A 292 25.45 -4.87 14.70
C PRO A 292 26.33 -4.90 13.44
N TYR A 293 27.06 -5.99 13.24
CA TYR A 293 27.88 -6.22 12.06
C TYR A 293 27.02 -6.30 10.79
N THR A 294 25.97 -7.12 10.81
CA THR A 294 25.02 -7.26 9.70
C THR A 294 24.35 -5.92 9.37
N LEU A 295 23.83 -5.22 10.37
CA LEU A 295 23.18 -3.91 10.19
C LEU A 295 24.15 -2.88 9.57
N LYS A 296 25.43 -2.90 9.95
CA LYS A 296 26.44 -2.00 9.40
C LYS A 296 26.71 -2.28 7.91
N ILE A 297 26.86 -3.55 7.52
CA ILE A 297 27.05 -3.92 6.11
C ILE A 297 25.84 -3.50 5.28
N MET A 298 24.63 -3.85 5.75
CA MET A 298 23.39 -3.46 5.08
C MET A 298 23.27 -1.95 4.89
N THR A 299 23.70 -1.16 5.89
CA THR A 299 23.68 0.30 5.82
C THR A 299 24.56 0.81 4.69
N TRP A 300 25.77 0.29 4.51
CA TRP A 300 26.63 0.67 3.41
C TRP A 300 26.03 0.32 2.05
N VAL A 301 25.46 -0.87 1.93
CA VAL A 301 24.75 -1.28 0.70
C VAL A 301 23.57 -0.35 0.42
N ALA A 302 22.75 -0.05 1.42
CA ALA A 302 21.60 0.84 1.26
C ALA A 302 22.03 2.27 0.85
N VAL A 303 23.07 2.83 1.46
CA VAL A 303 23.59 4.17 1.13
C VAL A 303 24.06 4.26 -0.32
N VAL A 304 24.65 3.21 -0.87
CA VAL A 304 25.14 3.19 -2.25
C VAL A 304 24.00 2.95 -3.25
N PHE A 305 23.17 1.93 -3.03
CA PHE A 305 22.20 1.48 -4.04
C PHE A 305 20.87 2.24 -4.00
N THR A 306 20.41 2.68 -2.84
CA THR A 306 19.11 3.37 -2.73
C THR A 306 19.04 4.64 -3.60
N PRO A 307 20.03 5.55 -3.62
CA PRO A 307 20.00 6.73 -4.49
C PRO A 307 19.93 6.36 -5.99
N ILE A 308 20.62 5.30 -6.41
CA ILE A 308 20.63 4.83 -7.80
C ILE A 308 19.24 4.33 -8.19
N VAL A 309 18.61 3.52 -7.33
CA VAL A 309 17.26 2.98 -7.58
C VAL A 309 16.22 4.10 -7.61
N LEU A 310 16.28 5.04 -6.66
CA LEU A 310 15.37 6.18 -6.63
C LEU A 310 15.52 7.09 -7.86
N ALA A 311 16.75 7.33 -8.31
CA ALA A 311 17.01 8.11 -9.52
C ALA A 311 16.44 7.40 -10.77
N TYR A 312 16.65 6.08 -10.89
CA TYR A 312 16.09 5.29 -11.99
C TYR A 312 14.55 5.28 -11.97
N GLN A 313 13.95 5.05 -10.82
CA GLN A 313 12.48 5.06 -10.68
C GLN A 313 11.90 6.44 -10.98
N GLY A 314 12.52 7.51 -10.46
CA GLY A 314 12.12 8.89 -10.77
C GLY A 314 12.22 9.20 -12.25
N TRP A 315 13.25 8.70 -12.92
CA TRP A 315 13.42 8.83 -14.38
C TRP A 315 12.31 8.09 -15.13
N THR A 316 11.94 6.87 -14.72
CA THR A 316 10.82 6.12 -15.30
C THR A 316 9.51 6.91 -15.22
N TYR A 317 9.18 7.44 -14.04
CA TYR A 317 7.99 8.28 -13.87
C TYR A 317 8.05 9.56 -14.74
N TRP A 318 9.22 10.16 -14.90
CA TRP A 318 9.40 11.35 -15.74
C TRP A 318 9.20 11.03 -17.22
N VAL A 319 9.71 9.89 -17.72
CA VAL A 319 9.53 9.45 -19.11
C VAL A 319 8.05 9.22 -19.41
N PHE A 320 7.34 8.53 -18.54
CA PHE A 320 5.93 8.17 -18.74
C PHE A 320 4.94 9.19 -18.16
N ARG A 321 5.34 10.44 -17.90
CA ARG A 321 4.48 11.45 -17.28
C ARG A 321 3.32 11.94 -18.13
N LYS A 322 3.33 11.72 -19.44
CA LYS A 322 2.30 12.22 -20.36
C LYS A 322 0.94 11.56 -20.11
N ARG A 323 -0.13 12.33 -20.36
CA ARG A 323 -1.51 11.83 -20.30
C ARG A 323 -1.82 10.98 -21.51
N ILE A 324 -2.65 9.96 -21.31
CA ILE A 324 -3.11 9.06 -22.37
C ILE A 324 -4.65 9.10 -22.47
N GLY A 325 -5.17 8.70 -23.63
CA GLY A 325 -6.59 8.65 -23.89
C GLY A 325 -6.92 7.62 -24.97
N VAL A 326 -8.21 7.43 -25.23
CA VAL A 326 -8.72 6.43 -26.19
C VAL A 326 -8.12 6.60 -27.59
N ALA A 327 -7.79 7.84 -27.99
CA ALA A 327 -7.17 8.12 -29.29
C ALA A 327 -5.75 7.53 -29.43
N HIS A 328 -5.06 7.28 -28.31
CA HIS A 328 -3.71 6.69 -28.31
C HIS A 328 -3.73 5.16 -28.35
N ILE A 329 -4.91 4.53 -28.24
CA ILE A 329 -5.05 3.08 -28.24
C ILE A 329 -5.34 2.59 -29.68
N PRO A 330 -4.52 1.68 -30.24
CA PRO A 330 -4.79 1.09 -31.54
C PRO A 330 -6.18 0.44 -31.63
N GLN A 331 -6.76 0.46 -32.84
CA GLN A 331 -8.12 -0.07 -33.08
C GLN A 331 -8.18 -1.60 -33.16
N HIS A 332 -7.01 -2.27 -33.14
CA HIS A 332 -6.89 -3.72 -33.29
C HIS A 332 -6.72 -4.43 -31.97
#